data_f8896c799714b27000d48796a35b8edd
#
_entry.id   f8896c799714b27000d48796a35b8edd
#
_cell.length_a   1.000
_cell.length_b   1.000
_cell.length_c   1.000
_cell.angle_alpha   90.00
_cell.angle_beta   90.00
_cell.angle_gamma   90.00
#
_symmetry.space_group_name_H-M   'P 1'
#
loop_
_entity.id
_entity.type
_entity.pdbx_description
1 polymer ?
#
loop_
_entity_poly.entity_id
_entity_poly.type
_entity_poly.pdbx_seq_one_letter_code
_entity_poly.pdbx_strand_id
1 'polypeptide(L)'
;SFNVCLINDDSIGKLLPEWSIQLNQLADPVKENVRQLGLAKLLYSYGGVLVPDSTIMLRNIESIHKEKLLRNNMYVGELVNRNSTSVSHRFFPSHKLMGCKKESKSMKELIENLEVMISENHNDVVKFEGIIDRHINKLCMDGKCGLVCGKSLGVKDKENKVILVEHLLNNSPLNLCMCSLTCIVLPDDEILKRNKYNWFVRLSHRQVLGGDFQVSKFMILSLGK
;
A
#
# COMPACT_ATOMS: atom_id res chain seq x y z
N SER A 1 5.62 -15.72 13.33
CA SER A 1 5.13 -14.33 13.55
C SER A 1 6.04 -13.36 12.83
N PHE A 2 5.48 -12.26 12.32
CA PHE A 2 6.28 -11.18 11.73
C PHE A 2 6.87 -10.29 12.82
N ASN A 3 8.12 -9.85 12.62
CA ASN A 3 8.65 -8.70 13.33
C ASN A 3 8.19 -7.44 12.60
N VAL A 4 7.59 -6.50 13.33
CA VAL A 4 7.12 -5.23 12.77
C VAL A 4 8.24 -4.21 12.89
N CYS A 5 8.61 -3.61 11.76
CA CYS A 5 9.58 -2.53 11.68
C CYS A 5 8.89 -1.27 11.16
N LEU A 6 9.00 -0.17 11.88
CA LEU A 6 8.62 1.14 11.36
C LEU A 6 9.80 1.71 10.56
N ILE A 7 9.58 1.92 9.26
CA ILE A 7 10.60 2.43 8.35
C ILE A 7 10.35 3.93 8.14
N ASN A 8 11.37 4.73 8.42
CA ASN A 8 11.42 6.15 8.12
C ASN A 8 12.66 6.46 7.26
N ASP A 9 12.81 7.71 6.82
CA ASP A 9 13.90 8.14 5.95
C ASP A 9 15.29 7.85 6.53
N ASP A 10 15.45 7.96 7.85
CA ASP A 10 16.74 7.72 8.53
C ASP A 10 17.04 6.22 8.69
N SER A 11 16.00 5.38 8.74
CA SER A 11 16.17 3.94 8.92
C SER A 11 16.57 3.21 7.65
N ILE A 12 16.20 3.72 6.47
CA ILE A 12 16.56 3.11 5.18
C ILE A 12 18.09 2.99 5.06
N GLY A 13 18.82 4.07 5.31
CA GLY A 13 20.29 4.07 5.22
C GLY A 13 20.98 3.18 6.26
N LYS A 14 20.33 2.94 7.42
CA LYS A 14 20.87 2.04 8.46
C LYS A 14 20.64 0.56 8.14
N LEU A 15 19.55 0.26 7.43
CA LEU A 15 19.15 -1.10 7.09
C LEU A 15 19.73 -1.59 5.78
N LEU A 16 20.10 -0.68 4.86
CA LEU A 16 20.71 -1.02 3.58
C LEU A 16 22.19 -0.62 3.59
N PRO A 17 23.15 -1.56 3.72
CA PRO A 17 24.59 -1.25 3.83
C PRO A 17 25.17 -0.48 2.65
N GLU A 18 24.61 -0.67 1.45
CA GLU A 18 25.07 0.00 0.22
C GLU A 18 24.31 1.29 -0.08
N TRP A 19 23.46 1.73 0.83
CA TRP A 19 22.64 2.94 0.64
C TRP A 19 23.41 4.19 1.01
N SER A 20 23.84 4.95 0.01
CA SER A 20 24.61 6.21 0.20
C SER A 20 23.76 7.48 0.13
N ILE A 21 22.48 7.37 -0.23
CA ILE A 21 21.61 8.53 -0.48
C ILE A 21 21.01 9.02 0.85
N GLN A 22 21.20 10.31 1.13
CA GLN A 22 20.59 10.97 2.30
C GLN A 22 19.23 11.55 1.91
N LEU A 23 18.16 10.84 2.21
CA LEU A 23 16.78 11.25 1.85
C LEU A 23 16.41 12.62 2.40
N ASN A 24 16.91 13.00 3.59
CA ASN A 24 16.64 14.29 4.22
C ASN A 24 17.24 15.49 3.45
N GLN A 25 18.16 15.26 2.53
CA GLN A 25 18.76 16.29 1.68
C GLN A 25 18.04 16.43 0.33
N LEU A 26 17.11 15.55 0.03
CA LEU A 26 16.34 15.60 -1.21
C LEU A 26 15.04 16.37 -1.02
N ALA A 27 14.66 17.14 -2.04
CA ALA A 27 13.36 17.79 -2.12
C ALA A 27 12.34 16.86 -2.82
N ASP A 28 11.06 17.06 -2.50
CA ASP A 28 9.99 16.43 -3.27
C ASP A 28 9.93 17.04 -4.70
N PRO A 29 9.62 16.22 -5.71
CA PRO A 29 9.16 14.81 -5.67
C PRO A 29 10.28 13.77 -5.68
N VAL A 30 11.53 14.15 -5.89
CA VAL A 30 12.67 13.22 -5.98
C VAL A 30 12.82 12.39 -4.71
N LYS A 31 12.64 13.02 -3.55
CA LYS A 31 12.68 12.36 -2.25
C LYS A 31 11.71 11.18 -2.17
N GLU A 32 10.46 11.38 -2.58
CA GLU A 32 9.45 10.32 -2.57
C GLU A 32 9.80 9.18 -3.53
N ASN A 33 10.27 9.51 -4.73
CA ASN A 33 10.67 8.52 -5.73
C ASN A 33 11.84 7.65 -5.23
N VAL A 34 12.84 8.27 -4.61
CA VAL A 34 14.00 7.58 -4.03
C VAL A 34 13.61 6.77 -2.79
N ARG A 35 12.63 7.25 -1.99
CA ARG A 35 12.06 6.48 -0.87
C ARG A 35 11.42 5.17 -1.37
N GLN A 36 10.65 5.20 -2.46
CA GLN A 36 10.08 3.99 -3.06
C GLN A 36 11.15 3.00 -3.50
N LEU A 37 12.25 3.48 -4.10
CA LEU A 37 13.40 2.64 -4.43
C LEU A 37 14.01 2.00 -3.17
N GLY A 38 14.20 2.77 -2.11
CA GLY A 38 14.73 2.28 -0.84
C GLY A 38 13.86 1.19 -0.23
N LEU A 39 12.54 1.37 -0.21
CA LEU A 39 11.59 0.38 0.27
C LEU A 39 11.60 -0.91 -0.57
N ALA A 40 11.70 -0.81 -1.89
CA ALA A 40 11.84 -1.96 -2.77
C ALA A 40 13.16 -2.72 -2.52
N LYS A 41 14.27 -2.01 -2.32
CA LYS A 41 15.58 -2.61 -1.97
C LYS A 41 15.56 -3.30 -0.60
N LEU A 42 14.86 -2.74 0.39
CA LEU A 42 14.65 -3.39 1.69
C LEU A 42 13.90 -4.71 1.53
N LEU A 43 12.79 -4.71 0.80
CA LEU A 43 12.04 -5.94 0.52
C LEU A 43 12.88 -6.97 -0.25
N TYR A 44 13.69 -6.54 -1.20
CA TYR A 44 14.60 -7.43 -1.91
C TYR A 44 15.63 -8.08 -0.98
N SER A 45 16.25 -7.28 -0.10
CA SER A 45 17.33 -7.72 0.78
C SER A 45 16.86 -8.62 1.92
N TYR A 46 15.69 -8.34 2.47
CA TYR A 46 15.19 -9.03 3.67
C TYR A 46 13.97 -9.93 3.41
N GLY A 47 13.27 -9.72 2.31
CA GLY A 47 11.93 -10.27 2.13
C GLY A 47 10.91 -9.61 3.04
N GLY A 48 9.71 -10.20 3.14
CA GLY A 48 8.67 -9.71 4.03
C GLY A 48 7.55 -8.97 3.30
N VAL A 49 6.85 -8.09 4.01
CA VAL A 49 5.72 -7.33 3.49
C VAL A 49 5.80 -5.87 3.89
N LEU A 50 5.68 -4.99 2.91
CA LEU A 50 5.45 -3.56 3.08
C LEU A 50 3.96 -3.31 3.19
N VAL A 51 3.54 -2.63 4.25
CA VAL A 51 2.15 -2.28 4.51
C VAL A 51 2.08 -0.76 4.70
N PRO A 52 1.16 -0.04 4.04
CA PRO A 52 0.96 1.38 4.29
C PRO A 52 0.63 1.65 5.76
N ASP A 53 1.11 2.75 6.31
CA ASP A 53 0.81 3.20 7.68
C ASP A 53 -0.68 3.54 7.87
N SER A 54 -1.38 3.87 6.80
CA SER A 54 -2.83 4.06 6.74
C SER A 54 -3.66 2.75 6.79
N THR A 55 -3.10 1.67 7.34
CA THR A 55 -3.75 0.35 7.38
C THR A 55 -4.24 -0.04 8.77
N ILE A 56 -5.51 -0.40 8.89
CA ILE A 56 -6.10 -0.96 10.10
C ILE A 56 -6.05 -2.49 10.01
N MET A 57 -5.19 -3.13 10.80
CA MET A 57 -5.04 -4.58 10.79
C MET A 57 -6.13 -5.26 11.62
N LEU A 58 -6.93 -6.14 10.99
CA LEU A 58 -8.01 -6.90 11.63
C LEU A 58 -7.64 -8.36 11.86
N ARG A 59 -6.68 -8.89 11.10
CA ARG A 59 -6.17 -10.25 11.21
C ARG A 59 -4.68 -10.29 10.91
N ASN A 60 -4.04 -11.41 11.25
CA ASN A 60 -2.63 -11.61 10.92
C ASN A 60 -2.45 -11.72 9.39
N ILE A 61 -1.59 -10.86 8.83
CA ILE A 61 -1.26 -10.84 7.40
C ILE A 61 -0.38 -12.04 6.97
N GLU A 62 0.16 -12.79 7.93
CA GLU A 62 1.06 -13.91 7.68
C GLU A 62 0.44 -14.99 6.79
N SER A 63 -0.86 -15.24 6.93
CA SER A 63 -1.59 -16.21 6.11
C SER A 63 -1.60 -15.82 4.63
N ILE A 64 -1.91 -14.55 4.34
CA ILE A 64 -1.87 -14.01 2.97
C ILE A 64 -0.44 -14.06 2.43
N HIS A 65 0.54 -13.65 3.22
CA HIS A 65 1.95 -13.64 2.82
C HIS A 65 2.40 -15.05 2.42
N LYS A 66 2.17 -16.05 3.26
CA LYS A 66 2.53 -17.43 2.97
C LYS A 66 1.81 -17.96 1.72
N GLU A 67 0.49 -17.76 1.63
CA GLU A 67 -0.31 -18.20 0.49
C GLU A 67 0.22 -17.64 -0.84
N LYS A 68 0.45 -16.33 -0.89
CA LYS A 68 0.90 -15.66 -2.12
C LYS A 68 2.32 -16.07 -2.51
N LEU A 69 3.21 -16.26 -1.54
CA LEU A 69 4.58 -16.69 -1.80
C LEU A 69 4.74 -18.19 -2.13
N LEU A 70 3.71 -19.01 -1.94
CA LEU A 70 3.70 -20.38 -2.45
C LEU A 70 3.67 -20.42 -3.98
N ARG A 71 2.98 -19.46 -4.61
CA ARG A 71 2.77 -19.44 -6.07
C ARG A 71 3.68 -18.44 -6.79
N ASN A 72 4.07 -17.38 -6.10
CA ASN A 72 4.84 -16.27 -6.66
C ASN A 72 6.02 -15.92 -5.76
N ASN A 73 7.04 -15.28 -6.33
CA ASN A 73 8.16 -14.74 -5.54
C ASN A 73 7.91 -13.33 -5.03
N MET A 74 6.89 -12.67 -5.55
CA MET A 74 6.43 -11.32 -5.21
C MET A 74 4.91 -11.24 -5.34
N TYR A 75 4.28 -10.38 -4.55
CA TYR A 75 2.87 -10.03 -4.70
C TYR A 75 2.63 -8.57 -4.31
N VAL A 76 1.51 -8.02 -4.76
CA VAL A 76 1.05 -6.66 -4.47
C VAL A 76 -0.41 -6.65 -4.06
N GLY A 77 -0.84 -5.58 -3.42
CA GLY A 77 -2.24 -5.34 -3.09
C GLY A 77 -3.02 -4.75 -4.27
N GLU A 78 -4.28 -5.13 -4.40
CA GLU A 78 -5.23 -4.44 -5.24
C GLU A 78 -5.76 -3.23 -4.48
N LEU A 79 -5.11 -2.07 -4.64
CA LEU A 79 -5.59 -0.80 -4.12
C LEU A 79 -6.24 -0.02 -5.26
N VAL A 80 -7.40 0.54 -4.99
CA VAL A 80 -8.17 1.23 -6.03
C VAL A 80 -7.73 2.68 -6.13
N ASN A 81 -7.05 3.02 -7.21
CA ASN A 81 -6.84 4.41 -7.60
C ASN A 81 -8.04 4.91 -8.39
N ARG A 82 -8.55 6.09 -8.03
CA ARG A 82 -9.71 6.71 -8.68
C ARG A 82 -9.31 7.62 -9.84
N ASN A 83 -8.44 7.14 -10.71
CA ASN A 83 -8.14 7.84 -11.95
C ASN A 83 -8.93 7.21 -13.12
N SER A 84 -8.99 7.92 -14.24
CA SER A 84 -9.69 7.46 -15.46
C SER A 84 -9.16 6.12 -15.96
N THR A 85 -7.89 5.81 -15.71
CA THR A 85 -7.24 4.58 -16.15
C THR A 85 -7.75 3.37 -15.35
N SER A 86 -8.10 3.53 -14.07
CA SER A 86 -8.58 2.43 -13.23
C SER A 86 -9.94 1.88 -13.66
N VAL A 87 -10.75 2.68 -14.37
CA VAL A 87 -12.08 2.29 -14.85
C VAL A 87 -11.99 1.25 -15.97
N SER A 88 -10.91 1.28 -16.75
CA SER A 88 -10.71 0.39 -17.91
C SER A 88 -9.99 -0.93 -17.57
N HIS A 89 -9.52 -1.10 -16.33
CA HIS A 89 -8.74 -2.27 -15.93
C HIS A 89 -9.55 -3.20 -15.03
N ARG A 90 -9.40 -4.52 -15.24
CA ARG A 90 -10.06 -5.56 -14.44
C ARG A 90 -9.65 -5.53 -12.96
N PHE A 91 -8.41 -5.15 -12.67
CA PHE A 91 -7.85 -4.95 -11.35
C PHE A 91 -6.81 -3.82 -11.40
N PHE A 92 -6.48 -3.28 -10.25
CA PHE A 92 -5.49 -2.21 -10.13
C PHE A 92 -4.47 -2.55 -9.04
N PRO A 93 -3.29 -3.10 -9.41
CA PRO A 93 -2.22 -3.35 -8.46
C PRO A 93 -1.61 -2.03 -8.00
N SER A 94 -1.12 -1.99 -6.78
CA SER A 94 -0.42 -0.82 -6.24
C SER A 94 0.87 -1.24 -5.52
N HIS A 95 1.92 -0.45 -5.72
CA HIS A 95 3.21 -0.60 -5.03
C HIS A 95 3.13 -0.27 -3.53
N LYS A 96 2.07 0.39 -3.06
CA LYS A 96 1.92 0.77 -1.64
C LYS A 96 1.83 -0.44 -0.69
N LEU A 97 1.29 -1.56 -1.16
CA LEU A 97 1.29 -2.82 -0.43
C LEU A 97 1.99 -3.88 -1.27
N MET A 98 3.17 -4.30 -0.85
CA MET A 98 3.99 -5.28 -1.55
C MET A 98 4.55 -6.31 -0.59
N GLY A 99 4.73 -7.53 -1.07
CA GLY A 99 5.47 -8.55 -0.34
C GLY A 99 6.28 -9.43 -1.27
N CYS A 100 7.43 -9.89 -0.82
CA CYS A 100 8.25 -10.81 -1.62
C CYS A 100 9.11 -11.74 -0.76
N LYS A 101 9.66 -12.77 -1.40
CA LYS A 101 10.78 -13.55 -0.86
C LYS A 101 12.06 -12.72 -0.95
N LYS A 102 12.97 -12.96 -0.02
CA LYS A 102 14.34 -12.43 -0.12
C LYS A 102 14.91 -12.76 -1.49
N GLU A 103 15.59 -11.79 -2.11
CA GLU A 103 16.24 -11.91 -3.42
C GLU A 103 15.28 -12.31 -4.57
N SER A 104 14.03 -11.83 -4.48
CA SER A 104 13.01 -12.07 -5.50
C SER A 104 13.42 -11.49 -6.86
N LYS A 105 13.40 -12.32 -7.92
CA LYS A 105 13.70 -11.87 -9.29
C LYS A 105 12.73 -10.77 -9.77
N SER A 106 11.44 -10.91 -9.45
CA SER A 106 10.43 -9.89 -9.82
C SER A 106 10.64 -8.58 -9.07
N MET A 107 11.08 -8.62 -7.81
CA MET A 107 11.44 -7.41 -7.06
C MET A 107 12.69 -6.76 -7.63
N LYS A 108 13.69 -7.54 -8.07
CA LYS A 108 14.87 -7.02 -8.75
C LYS A 108 14.50 -6.31 -10.05
N GLU A 109 13.61 -6.89 -10.88
CA GLU A 109 13.13 -6.28 -12.11
C GLU A 109 12.39 -4.93 -11.81
N LEU A 110 11.63 -4.86 -10.71
CA LEU A 110 11.02 -3.62 -10.26
C LEU A 110 12.06 -2.58 -9.84
N ILE A 111 13.09 -2.97 -9.08
CA ILE A 111 14.19 -2.08 -8.65
C ILE A 111 14.92 -1.50 -9.86
N GLU A 112 15.32 -2.32 -10.82
CA GLU A 112 15.98 -1.89 -12.05
C GLU A 112 15.12 -0.87 -12.81
N ASN A 113 13.81 -1.11 -12.90
CA ASN A 113 12.88 -0.16 -13.50
C ASN A 113 12.78 1.16 -12.72
N LEU A 114 12.72 1.12 -11.38
CA LEU A 114 12.72 2.32 -10.53
C LEU A 114 13.99 3.14 -10.69
N GLU A 115 15.15 2.50 -10.77
CA GLU A 115 16.44 3.18 -10.98
C GLU A 115 16.48 3.92 -12.32
N VAL A 116 16.00 3.29 -13.40
CA VAL A 116 15.87 3.95 -14.71
C VAL A 116 14.92 5.15 -14.63
N MET A 117 13.74 4.96 -14.03
CA MET A 117 12.74 6.03 -13.90
C MET A 117 13.26 7.25 -13.12
N ILE A 118 14.01 7.01 -12.04
CA ILE A 118 14.60 8.10 -11.24
C ILE A 118 15.70 8.80 -12.05
N SER A 119 16.51 8.07 -12.83
CA SER A 119 17.55 8.65 -13.65
C SER A 119 17.01 9.54 -14.79
N GLU A 120 15.80 9.28 -15.26
CA GLU A 120 15.12 10.09 -16.27
C GLU A 120 14.50 11.38 -15.74
N ASN A 121 14.77 11.77 -14.48
CA ASN A 121 14.31 13.00 -13.83
C ASN A 121 12.78 13.20 -13.87
N HIS A 122 12.02 12.22 -13.47
CA HIS A 122 10.58 12.35 -13.31
C HIS A 122 10.23 13.29 -12.14
N ASN A 123 9.83 14.51 -12.48
CA ASN A 123 9.45 15.55 -11.52
C ASN A 123 7.96 15.55 -11.14
N ASP A 124 7.18 14.63 -11.67
CA ASP A 124 5.74 14.51 -11.43
C ASP A 124 5.45 13.24 -10.65
N VAL A 125 5.07 13.38 -9.36
CA VAL A 125 4.75 12.27 -8.46
C VAL A 125 3.63 11.39 -9.01
N VAL A 126 2.56 11.99 -9.52
CA VAL A 126 1.40 11.26 -10.02
C VAL A 126 1.77 10.42 -11.25
N LYS A 127 2.59 10.99 -12.13
CA LYS A 127 3.10 10.30 -13.31
C LYS A 127 4.02 9.16 -12.91
N PHE A 128 4.91 9.38 -11.94
CA PHE A 128 5.84 8.39 -11.43
C PHE A 128 5.11 7.19 -10.81
N GLU A 129 4.19 7.42 -9.87
CA GLU A 129 3.35 6.36 -9.28
C GLU A 129 2.58 5.59 -10.36
N GLY A 130 1.99 6.28 -11.32
CA GLY A 130 1.24 5.65 -12.41
C GLY A 130 2.09 4.78 -13.32
N ILE A 131 3.37 5.11 -13.53
CA ILE A 131 4.30 4.28 -14.31
C ILE A 131 4.71 3.05 -13.51
N ILE A 132 4.99 3.19 -12.20
CA ILE A 132 5.29 2.05 -11.33
C ILE A 132 4.12 1.05 -11.34
N ASP A 133 2.91 1.52 -11.09
CA ASP A 133 1.72 0.66 -11.02
C ASP A 133 1.44 -0.01 -12.37
N ARG A 134 1.73 0.66 -13.50
CA ARG A 134 1.64 0.07 -14.83
C ARG A 134 2.69 -1.03 -15.05
N HIS A 135 3.93 -0.83 -14.58
CA HIS A 135 4.97 -1.84 -14.65
C HIS A 135 4.59 -3.06 -13.79
N ILE A 136 4.11 -2.84 -12.58
CA ILE A 136 3.62 -3.90 -11.70
C ILE A 136 2.43 -4.64 -12.32
N ASN A 137 1.50 -3.93 -12.96
CA ASN A 137 0.38 -4.55 -13.69
C ASN A 137 0.90 -5.50 -14.78
N LYS A 138 1.93 -5.11 -15.53
CA LYS A 138 2.58 -5.98 -16.50
C LYS A 138 3.17 -7.23 -15.84
N LEU A 139 3.87 -7.08 -14.71
CA LEU A 139 4.40 -8.22 -13.94
C LEU A 139 3.29 -9.17 -13.48
N CYS A 140 2.13 -8.64 -13.09
CA CYS A 140 0.96 -9.45 -12.72
C CYS A 140 0.37 -10.20 -13.93
N MET A 141 0.26 -9.52 -15.08
CA MET A 141 -0.25 -10.14 -16.31
C MET A 141 0.69 -11.23 -16.84
N ASP A 142 2.00 -11.06 -16.69
CA ASP A 142 3.03 -12.03 -17.06
C ASP A 142 3.15 -13.20 -16.04
N GLY A 143 2.34 -13.20 -14.98
CA GLY A 143 2.38 -14.23 -13.93
C GLY A 143 3.60 -14.17 -13.01
N LYS A 144 4.41 -13.11 -13.09
CA LYS A 144 5.60 -12.89 -12.26
C LYS A 144 5.28 -12.33 -10.88
N CYS A 145 4.11 -11.71 -10.72
CA CYS A 145 3.66 -11.06 -9.49
C CYS A 145 2.25 -11.53 -9.14
N GLY A 146 2.03 -11.92 -7.88
CA GLY A 146 0.70 -12.27 -7.36
C GLY A 146 -0.10 -11.03 -7.00
N LEU A 147 -1.44 -11.15 -6.95
CA LEU A 147 -2.33 -10.08 -6.54
C LEU A 147 -3.11 -10.49 -5.28
N VAL A 148 -3.13 -9.62 -4.26
CA VAL A 148 -4.03 -9.73 -3.11
C VAL A 148 -5.32 -8.99 -3.44
N CYS A 149 -6.44 -9.70 -3.39
CA CYS A 149 -7.75 -9.17 -3.74
C CYS A 149 -8.15 -8.00 -2.84
N GLY A 150 -8.70 -6.96 -3.43
CA GLY A 150 -9.18 -5.76 -2.72
C GLY A 150 -10.25 -6.03 -1.66
N LYS A 151 -10.98 -7.15 -1.75
CA LYS A 151 -11.90 -7.60 -0.68
C LYS A 151 -11.17 -7.95 0.62
N SER A 152 -9.98 -8.54 0.51
CA SER A 152 -9.15 -8.88 1.67
C SER A 152 -8.51 -7.65 2.31
N LEU A 153 -8.39 -6.56 1.55
CA LEU A 153 -7.78 -5.29 1.94
C LEU A 153 -8.81 -4.21 2.31
N GLY A 154 -10.11 -4.55 2.31
CA GLY A 154 -11.18 -3.61 2.63
C GLY A 154 -11.36 -2.45 1.66
N VAL A 155 -10.84 -2.58 0.42
CA VAL A 155 -11.01 -1.56 -0.65
C VAL A 155 -12.14 -1.89 -1.61
N LYS A 156 -12.65 -3.13 -1.57
CA LYS A 156 -13.83 -3.60 -2.31
C LYS A 156 -14.80 -4.33 -1.40
N ASP A 157 -16.08 -4.20 -1.68
CA ASP A 157 -17.16 -4.92 -1.01
C ASP A 157 -17.35 -6.36 -1.58
N LYS A 158 -18.33 -7.11 -1.07
CA LYS A 158 -18.67 -8.46 -1.55
C LYS A 158 -18.99 -8.50 -3.04
N GLU A 159 -19.57 -7.42 -3.58
CA GLU A 159 -20.00 -7.30 -4.97
C GLU A 159 -18.90 -6.77 -5.89
N ASN A 160 -17.66 -6.62 -5.41
CA ASN A 160 -16.53 -5.97 -6.09
C ASN A 160 -16.70 -4.47 -6.35
N LYS A 161 -17.64 -3.79 -5.70
CA LYS A 161 -17.75 -2.34 -5.75
C LYS A 161 -16.69 -1.70 -4.86
N VAL A 162 -16.18 -0.57 -5.30
CA VAL A 162 -15.16 0.19 -4.56
C VAL A 162 -15.76 0.80 -3.31
N ILE A 163 -15.08 0.64 -2.18
CA ILE A 163 -15.42 1.31 -0.93
C ILE A 163 -14.85 2.72 -0.97
N LEU A 164 -15.75 3.69 -0.96
CA LEU A 164 -15.42 5.11 -1.02
C LEU A 164 -15.06 5.64 0.38
N VAL A 165 -14.36 6.78 0.43
CA VAL A 165 -14.07 7.49 1.69
C VAL A 165 -15.37 7.80 2.44
N GLU A 166 -16.39 8.24 1.73
CA GLU A 166 -17.72 8.53 2.32
C GLU A 166 -18.33 7.32 3.01
N HIS A 167 -18.13 6.12 2.50
CA HIS A 167 -18.60 4.89 3.14
C HIS A 167 -17.84 4.60 4.45
N LEU A 168 -16.55 4.92 4.50
CA LEU A 168 -15.72 4.73 5.69
C LEU A 168 -16.03 5.78 6.77
N LEU A 169 -16.37 7.00 6.36
CA LEU A 169 -16.62 8.15 7.24
C LEU A 169 -18.10 8.34 7.63
N ASN A 170 -18.98 7.43 7.28
CA ASN A 170 -20.36 7.40 7.75
C ASN A 170 -20.61 6.22 8.69
N ASN A 171 -21.82 6.09 9.24
CA ASN A 171 -22.20 5.03 10.16
C ASN A 171 -22.90 3.83 9.50
N SER A 172 -23.21 3.91 8.20
CA SER A 172 -23.90 2.85 7.47
C SER A 172 -23.04 1.60 7.36
N PRO A 173 -23.60 0.39 7.64
CA PRO A 173 -22.84 -0.83 7.56
C PRO A 173 -22.24 -1.06 6.17
N LEU A 174 -20.97 -1.49 6.13
CA LEU A 174 -20.30 -1.87 4.90
C LEU A 174 -20.59 -3.33 4.55
N ASN A 175 -20.88 -3.60 3.28
CA ASN A 175 -21.08 -4.98 2.76
C ASN A 175 -19.74 -5.69 2.54
N LEU A 176 -18.94 -5.84 3.60
CA LEU A 176 -17.61 -6.44 3.55
C LEU A 176 -17.64 -7.97 3.60
N CYS A 177 -16.70 -8.61 2.92
CA CYS A 177 -16.49 -10.04 3.00
C CYS A 177 -15.69 -10.39 4.28
N MET A 178 -16.37 -10.45 5.42
CA MET A 178 -15.73 -10.65 6.73
C MET A 178 -14.90 -11.94 6.81
N CYS A 179 -15.19 -12.96 6.04
CA CYS A 179 -14.43 -14.23 6.03
C CYS A 179 -13.02 -14.07 5.42
N SER A 180 -12.87 -13.22 4.41
CA SER A 180 -11.59 -12.97 3.73
C SER A 180 -10.91 -11.66 4.15
N LEU A 181 -11.61 -10.78 4.89
CA LEU A 181 -11.10 -9.49 5.30
C LEU A 181 -9.93 -9.63 6.28
N THR A 182 -8.78 -9.09 5.91
CA THR A 182 -7.56 -9.10 6.74
C THR A 182 -7.24 -7.74 7.33
N CYS A 183 -7.46 -6.69 6.54
CA CYS A 183 -7.22 -5.32 6.96
C CYS A 183 -8.14 -4.35 6.23
N ILE A 184 -8.17 -3.11 6.66
CA ILE A 184 -8.76 -1.98 5.94
C ILE A 184 -7.62 -1.05 5.56
N VAL A 185 -7.33 -0.93 4.28
CA VAL A 185 -6.39 0.08 3.77
C VAL A 185 -7.18 1.36 3.51
N LEU A 186 -6.85 2.40 4.25
CA LEU A 186 -7.51 3.70 4.11
C LEU A 186 -6.95 4.43 2.88
N PRO A 187 -7.78 5.12 2.10
CA PRO A 187 -7.34 5.96 0.99
C PRO A 187 -6.81 7.31 1.51
N ASP A 188 -5.66 7.27 2.16
CA ASP A 188 -5.00 8.39 2.84
C ASP A 188 -4.77 9.59 1.92
N ASP A 189 -4.26 9.36 0.71
CA ASP A 189 -4.07 10.39 -0.29
C ASP A 189 -5.37 11.17 -0.57
N GLU A 190 -6.50 10.47 -0.66
CA GLU A 190 -7.78 11.12 -0.91
C GLU A 190 -8.28 11.86 0.34
N ILE A 191 -8.13 11.26 1.50
CA ILE A 191 -8.53 11.85 2.78
C ILE A 191 -7.73 13.12 3.06
N LEU A 192 -6.41 13.09 2.85
CA LEU A 192 -5.51 14.20 3.14
C LEU A 192 -5.57 15.33 2.10
N LYS A 193 -5.77 15.00 0.82
CA LYS A 193 -5.71 15.98 -0.28
C LYS A 193 -7.04 16.68 -0.58
N ARG A 194 -8.19 16.10 -0.19
CA ARG A 194 -9.50 16.67 -0.51
C ARG A 194 -10.08 17.51 0.62
N ASN A 195 -10.33 18.78 0.37
CA ASN A 195 -10.89 19.73 1.33
C ASN A 195 -12.18 19.25 2.03
N LYS A 196 -13.01 18.47 1.35
CA LYS A 196 -14.26 17.93 1.91
C LYS A 196 -14.03 16.98 3.11
N TYR A 197 -12.83 16.46 3.30
CA TYR A 197 -12.48 15.57 4.42
C TYR A 197 -11.63 16.27 5.50
N ASN A 198 -11.32 17.56 5.35
CA ASN A 198 -10.53 18.33 6.33
C ASN A 198 -11.12 18.27 7.74
N TRP A 199 -12.42 18.16 7.86
CA TRP A 199 -13.07 17.99 9.17
C TRP A 199 -12.61 16.72 9.87
N PHE A 200 -12.49 15.59 9.15
CA PHE A 200 -12.02 14.32 9.70
C PHE A 200 -10.52 14.36 10.04
N VAL A 201 -9.70 14.92 9.17
CA VAL A 201 -8.24 15.06 9.37
C VAL A 201 -7.91 15.87 10.63
N ARG A 202 -8.77 16.80 11.01
CA ARG A 202 -8.62 17.65 12.22
C ARG A 202 -9.11 17.01 13.52
N LEU A 203 -9.74 15.85 13.46
CA LEU A 203 -10.19 15.15 14.65
C LEU A 203 -9.00 14.61 15.43
N SER A 204 -9.05 14.74 16.75
CA SER A 204 -8.12 14.03 17.63
C SER A 204 -8.41 12.52 17.59
N HIS A 205 -7.42 11.69 17.96
CA HIS A 205 -7.61 10.24 18.02
C HIS A 205 -8.77 9.83 18.93
N ARG A 206 -9.03 10.57 20.03
CA ARG A 206 -10.19 10.32 20.92
C ARG A 206 -11.52 10.59 20.21
N GLN A 207 -11.59 11.66 19.41
CA GLN A 207 -12.78 12.00 18.63
C GLN A 207 -13.01 10.98 17.51
N VAL A 208 -11.95 10.50 16.86
CA VAL A 208 -12.07 9.43 15.85
C VAL A 208 -12.56 8.15 16.51
N LEU A 209 -11.96 7.70 17.62
CA LEU A 209 -12.37 6.47 18.31
C LEU A 209 -13.77 6.55 18.92
N GLY A 210 -14.17 7.73 19.40
CA GLY A 210 -15.53 7.98 19.94
C GLY A 210 -16.57 8.35 18.90
N GLY A 211 -16.19 8.50 17.63
CA GLY A 211 -17.10 8.85 16.54
C GLY A 211 -17.94 7.68 16.04
N ASP A 212 -19.11 7.96 15.50
CA ASP A 212 -19.97 6.92 14.88
C ASP A 212 -19.64 6.75 13.38
N PHE A 213 -18.37 6.38 13.10
CA PHE A 213 -17.87 6.13 11.75
C PHE A 213 -17.55 4.63 11.59
N GLN A 214 -17.61 4.13 10.36
CA GLN A 214 -17.17 2.76 10.10
C GLN A 214 -15.68 2.58 10.41
N VAL A 215 -14.85 3.56 10.07
CA VAL A 215 -13.42 3.59 10.39
C VAL A 215 -13.17 3.45 11.90
N SER A 216 -13.94 4.14 12.74
CA SER A 216 -13.86 4.06 14.22
C SER A 216 -14.14 2.64 14.71
N LYS A 217 -15.19 2.02 14.18
CA LYS A 217 -15.58 0.65 14.54
C LYS A 217 -14.45 -0.35 14.20
N PHE A 218 -13.80 -0.21 13.04
CA PHE A 218 -12.66 -1.06 12.67
C PHE A 218 -11.43 -0.79 13.52
N MET A 219 -11.14 0.47 13.88
CA MET A 219 -10.04 0.81 14.79
C MET A 219 -10.25 0.16 16.16
N ILE A 220 -11.46 0.27 16.73
CA ILE A 220 -11.81 -0.35 18.02
C ILE A 220 -11.65 -1.87 17.94
N LEU A 221 -12.15 -2.51 16.87
CA LEU A 221 -11.98 -3.94 16.64
C LEU A 221 -10.50 -4.35 16.55
N SER A 222 -9.65 -3.51 15.97
CA SER A 222 -8.22 -3.75 15.87
C SER A 222 -7.50 -3.63 17.22
N LEU A 223 -7.93 -2.71 18.09
CA LEU A 223 -7.34 -2.49 19.40
C LEU A 223 -7.80 -3.51 20.46
N GLY A 224 -8.96 -4.11 20.28
CA GLY A 224 -9.54 -5.08 21.21
C GLY A 224 -9.04 -6.52 21.04
N LYS A 225 -8.00 -6.75 20.26
CA LYS A 225 -7.35 -8.04 20.04
C LYS A 225 -5.97 -8.11 20.76
#